data_7b445e5d611620a7ea025b5c95862991
#
_entry.id   7b445e5d611620a7ea025b5c95862991
#
_cell.length_a   1.000
_cell.length_b   1.000
_cell.length_c   1.000
_cell.angle_alpha   90.00
_cell.angle_beta   90.00
_cell.angle_gamma   90.00
#
_symmetry.space_group_name_H-M   'P 1'
#
loop_
_entity.id
_entity.type
_entity.pdbx_description
1 polymer ?
#
loop_
_entity_poly.entity_id
_entity_poly.type
_entity_poly.pdbx_seq_one_letter_code
_entity_poly.pdbx_strand_id
1 'polypeptide(L)'
;MTTYTEKRRRRSWSAIIGFAVFVGLIVGFIAFTKPVEKIDNYWAVAEIGTGRTAVISEVIDYDFGYESRRGIYRDVPGLSEEEIIKIESPSAPDQWIIYCGFKCNSYELQIRIGNPDKKISGNHRYEIIYSLDSLINLRHSTINWNAVGTGWNHPIDRVQIQLVAPFNLEDPSCSVAGIYGPSDCEVEQIAPGHLLAHTDGLEASEGVKIQAKLGQEIGTTPSFIAPPSAPRSGRDLTFILVGILAIAAVLIGGFVAVRILRFLGRDKVRSGSAVDAVFAEGEGETFRADTGKLSELVTLSFSPPDGISAHQGGILLEEAVTEDHKTSWLLERAISGEIELTEENNNRILVDKFPQRSPGVLSTIFEERKKVELGGYDKAFASGWTKLEDDLDTWMKQSNLWSFAKTKAISWLAIPVSVLIGLWVGYNSINASLEILDVWVILSAIIFGAGIAVCFRAWELAVRTPEGTGLWIQIEGFRRFLSESEAQHVEAAAEKGLLREYTAWAVALGEVDRWKRAFRQSPQLTSDDVDYSEDYYFASYAFHSGSDIRSTQYAPSSSSSSDSGWSGGFGGGGGGGGGGGGGGSW
;
A
#
# COMPACT_ATOMS: atom_id res chain seq x y z
N MET A 1 10.66 21.02 24.25
CA MET A 1 9.55 20.69 23.33
C MET A 1 10.09 20.43 21.94
N THR A 2 9.53 19.45 21.20
CA THR A 2 9.92 19.21 19.82
C THR A 2 9.32 20.28 18.91
N THR A 3 10.12 20.90 18.05
CA THR A 3 9.66 21.88 17.08
C THR A 3 8.62 21.28 16.13
N TYR A 4 7.77 22.11 15.51
CA TYR A 4 6.80 21.63 14.51
C TYR A 4 7.48 20.92 13.34
N THR A 5 8.62 21.41 12.89
CA THR A 5 9.45 20.77 11.85
C THR A 5 9.85 19.35 12.25
N GLU A 6 10.22 19.10 13.52
CA GLU A 6 10.50 17.75 14.00
C GLU A 6 9.25 16.88 14.09
N LYS A 7 8.11 17.45 14.54
CA LYS A 7 6.81 16.76 14.55
C LYS A 7 6.41 16.38 13.13
N ARG A 8 6.56 17.29 12.14
CA ARG A 8 6.29 17.05 10.73
C ARG A 8 7.19 15.98 10.14
N ARG A 9 8.49 15.97 10.48
CA ARG A 9 9.45 14.93 10.09
C ARG A 9 9.08 13.56 10.64
N ARG A 10 8.68 13.47 11.91
CA ARG A 10 8.21 12.21 12.53
C ARG A 10 6.94 11.71 11.86
N ARG A 11 5.97 12.59 11.62
CA ARG A 11 4.71 12.25 10.95
C ARG A 11 4.93 11.73 9.52
N SER A 12 5.86 12.34 8.78
CA SER A 12 6.23 11.86 7.44
C SER A 12 6.88 10.48 7.47
N TRP A 13 7.71 10.18 8.48
CA TRP A 13 8.26 8.84 8.66
C TRP A 13 7.20 7.79 8.95
N SER A 14 6.27 8.08 9.87
CA SER A 14 5.17 7.17 10.15
C SER A 14 4.30 6.91 8.93
N ALA A 15 4.07 7.91 8.08
CA ALA A 15 3.34 7.77 6.83
C ALA A 15 4.07 6.85 5.84
N ILE A 16 5.39 7.00 5.67
CA ILE A 16 6.21 6.13 4.80
C ILE A 16 6.18 4.68 5.29
N ILE A 17 6.39 4.46 6.59
CA ILE A 17 6.36 3.13 7.19
C ILE A 17 4.95 2.52 7.06
N GLY A 18 3.91 3.27 7.41
CA GLY A 18 2.52 2.83 7.30
C GLY A 18 2.15 2.42 5.88
N PHE A 19 2.59 3.19 4.87
CA PHE A 19 2.37 2.86 3.47
C PHE A 19 3.14 1.60 3.04
N ALA A 20 4.39 1.44 3.45
CA ALA A 20 5.17 0.23 3.16
C ALA A 20 4.53 -1.03 3.76
N VAL A 21 4.04 -0.95 5.00
CA VAL A 21 3.29 -2.03 5.65
C VAL A 21 1.99 -2.32 4.91
N PHE A 22 1.24 -1.29 4.51
CA PHE A 22 0.01 -1.43 3.73
C PHE A 22 0.24 -2.13 2.40
N VAL A 23 1.26 -1.74 1.64
CA VAL A 23 1.65 -2.41 0.40
C VAL A 23 2.04 -3.87 0.66
N GLY A 24 2.80 -4.14 1.72
CA GLY A 24 3.16 -5.50 2.11
C GLY A 24 1.95 -6.37 2.45
N LEU A 25 0.95 -5.80 3.12
CA LEU A 25 -0.31 -6.48 3.43
C LEU A 25 -1.13 -6.77 2.16
N ILE A 26 -1.19 -5.83 1.20
CA ILE A 26 -1.87 -6.05 -0.09
C ILE A 26 -1.17 -7.15 -0.88
N VAL A 27 0.15 -7.12 -1.00
CA VAL A 27 0.92 -8.16 -1.70
C VAL A 27 0.73 -9.51 -1.01
N GLY A 28 0.76 -9.54 0.33
CA GLY A 28 0.45 -10.74 1.11
C GLY A 28 -0.97 -11.24 0.87
N PHE A 29 -1.97 -10.36 0.88
CA PHE A 29 -3.36 -10.70 0.62
C PHE A 29 -3.56 -11.27 -0.79
N ILE A 30 -2.99 -10.65 -1.83
CA ILE A 30 -3.04 -11.15 -3.22
C ILE A 30 -2.37 -12.52 -3.32
N ALA A 31 -1.25 -12.73 -2.64
CA ALA A 31 -0.58 -14.01 -2.58
C ALA A 31 -1.44 -15.09 -1.88
N PHE A 32 -2.24 -14.70 -0.87
CA PHE A 32 -3.16 -15.59 -0.16
C PHE A 32 -4.47 -15.88 -0.90
N THR A 33 -4.91 -14.99 -1.80
CA THR A 33 -6.21 -15.11 -2.51
C THR A 33 -6.09 -15.76 -3.89
N LYS A 34 -4.90 -16.16 -4.36
CA LYS A 34 -4.80 -16.96 -5.60
C LYS A 34 -5.58 -18.27 -5.41
N PRO A 35 -6.41 -18.68 -6.39
CA PRO A 35 -7.03 -20.00 -6.39
C PRO A 35 -5.92 -21.03 -6.35
N VAL A 36 -5.94 -21.88 -5.34
CA VAL A 36 -4.72 -22.47 -4.86
C VAL A 36 -4.71 -23.96 -5.11
N GLU A 37 -5.85 -24.54 -5.49
CA GLU A 37 -5.91 -25.92 -5.94
C GLU A 37 -5.76 -25.99 -7.45
N LYS A 38 -4.74 -26.71 -7.90
CA LYS A 38 -4.48 -26.97 -9.33
C LYS A 38 -3.68 -28.26 -9.51
N ILE A 39 -3.58 -28.72 -10.74
CA ILE A 39 -2.70 -29.80 -11.11
C ILE A 39 -1.50 -29.20 -11.85
N ASP A 40 -0.32 -29.30 -11.26
CA ASP A 40 0.92 -28.76 -11.88
C ASP A 40 1.34 -29.56 -13.09
N ASN A 41 1.21 -30.90 -13.02
CA ASN A 41 1.50 -31.79 -14.12
C ASN A 41 0.51 -32.97 -14.15
N TYR A 42 -0.02 -33.26 -15.31
CA TYR A 42 -0.74 -34.46 -15.60
C TYR A 42 0.00 -35.25 -16.68
N TRP A 43 0.63 -36.35 -16.30
CA TRP A 43 1.35 -37.23 -17.19
C TRP A 43 0.59 -38.54 -17.29
N ALA A 44 0.33 -39.00 -18.50
CA ALA A 44 -0.33 -40.28 -18.70
C ALA A 44 0.26 -41.04 -19.90
N VAL A 45 0.34 -42.35 -19.78
CA VAL A 45 0.69 -43.25 -20.88
C VAL A 45 -0.32 -44.37 -20.99
N ALA A 46 -0.78 -44.63 -22.21
CA ALA A 46 -1.52 -45.84 -22.56
C ALA A 46 -0.58 -46.79 -23.27
N GLU A 47 -0.26 -47.90 -22.64
CA GLU A 47 0.53 -49.00 -23.21
C GLU A 47 -0.39 -50.08 -23.74
N ILE A 48 -0.39 -50.29 -25.05
CA ILE A 48 -1.21 -51.29 -25.72
C ILE A 48 -0.43 -52.55 -25.88
N GLY A 49 -0.96 -53.66 -25.36
CA GLY A 49 -0.39 -54.98 -25.52
C GLY A 49 -0.76 -55.65 -26.85
N THR A 50 -0.06 -56.76 -27.21
CA THR A 50 -0.35 -57.55 -28.37
C THR A 50 -1.77 -58.16 -28.32
N GLY A 51 -2.31 -58.41 -27.12
CA GLY A 51 -3.70 -58.84 -26.88
C GLY A 51 -4.74 -57.71 -27.07
N ARG A 52 -4.33 -56.51 -27.45
CA ARG A 52 -5.18 -55.31 -27.61
C ARG A 52 -5.89 -54.88 -26.33
N THR A 53 -5.33 -55.20 -25.19
CA THR A 53 -5.65 -54.59 -23.88
C THR A 53 -4.77 -53.38 -23.67
N ALA A 54 -5.27 -52.34 -23.00
CA ALA A 54 -4.50 -51.16 -22.68
C ALA A 54 -4.21 -51.10 -21.17
N VAL A 55 -2.96 -50.86 -20.81
CA VAL A 55 -2.57 -50.51 -19.46
C VAL A 55 -2.33 -49.01 -19.43
N ILE A 56 -3.03 -48.33 -18.54
CA ILE A 56 -2.92 -46.89 -18.37
C ILE A 56 -2.10 -46.61 -17.10
N SER A 57 -1.09 -45.78 -17.23
CA SER A 57 -0.34 -45.23 -16.09
C SER A 57 -0.53 -43.70 -16.05
N GLU A 58 -1.04 -43.18 -14.94
CA GLU A 58 -1.24 -41.77 -14.70
C GLU A 58 -0.33 -41.31 -13.57
N VAL A 59 0.34 -40.15 -13.75
CA VAL A 59 1.09 -39.47 -12.72
C VAL A 59 0.54 -38.07 -12.61
N ILE A 60 0.00 -37.75 -11.44
CA ILE A 60 -0.72 -36.49 -11.17
C ILE A 60 0.03 -35.73 -10.06
N ASP A 61 0.61 -34.59 -10.41
CA ASP A 61 1.21 -33.66 -9.44
C ASP A 61 0.15 -32.63 -9.06
N TYR A 62 -0.47 -32.85 -7.89
CA TYR A 62 -1.58 -32.05 -7.41
C TYR A 62 -1.10 -31.05 -6.34
N ASP A 63 -1.34 -29.77 -6.58
CA ASP A 63 -1.09 -28.68 -5.61
C ASP A 63 -2.39 -28.31 -4.89
N PHE A 64 -2.48 -28.69 -3.61
CA PHE A 64 -3.56 -28.27 -2.72
C PHE A 64 -3.40 -26.85 -2.23
N GLY A 65 -2.27 -26.22 -2.50
CA GLY A 65 -1.91 -24.92 -1.99
C GLY A 65 -2.02 -24.81 -0.48
N TYR A 66 -2.79 -23.84 -0.01
CA TYR A 66 -3.05 -23.63 1.42
C TYR A 66 -4.27 -24.41 1.94
N GLU A 67 -5.05 -24.99 1.03
CA GLU A 67 -6.22 -25.78 1.42
C GLU A 67 -5.81 -27.06 2.13
N SER A 68 -6.61 -27.46 3.10
CA SER A 68 -6.34 -28.60 3.97
C SER A 68 -7.28 -29.73 3.56
N ARG A 69 -6.79 -30.64 2.72
CA ARG A 69 -7.55 -31.75 2.14
C ARG A 69 -7.08 -33.09 2.68
N ARG A 70 -7.83 -34.15 2.40
CA ARG A 70 -7.44 -35.52 2.80
C ARG A 70 -6.73 -36.29 1.70
N GLY A 71 -6.85 -35.82 0.45
CA GLY A 71 -6.27 -36.42 -0.73
C GLY A 71 -7.05 -36.06 -1.98
N ILE A 72 -6.86 -36.85 -3.06
CA ILE A 72 -7.58 -36.67 -4.32
C ILE A 72 -8.62 -37.78 -4.53
N TYR A 73 -9.59 -37.50 -5.37
CA TYR A 73 -10.42 -38.52 -5.97
C TYR A 73 -10.20 -38.57 -7.50
N ARG A 74 -10.34 -39.76 -8.09
CA ARG A 74 -10.24 -40.00 -9.52
C ARG A 74 -11.44 -40.80 -9.99
N ASP A 75 -12.18 -40.21 -10.92
CA ASP A 75 -13.32 -40.87 -11.58
C ASP A 75 -12.88 -41.41 -12.94
N VAL A 76 -12.95 -42.71 -13.14
CA VAL A 76 -12.58 -43.35 -14.40
C VAL A 76 -13.80 -44.14 -14.93
N PRO A 77 -14.49 -43.64 -15.96
CA PRO A 77 -15.67 -44.30 -16.52
C PRO A 77 -15.34 -45.67 -17.08
N GLY A 78 -16.15 -46.66 -16.71
CA GLY A 78 -16.02 -48.03 -17.19
C GLY A 78 -14.94 -48.87 -16.51
N LEU A 79 -14.26 -48.31 -15.48
CA LEU A 79 -13.27 -49.03 -14.69
C LEU A 79 -13.98 -49.88 -13.62
N SER A 80 -13.53 -51.13 -13.43
CA SER A 80 -13.89 -51.97 -12.30
C SER A 80 -12.76 -52.06 -11.27
N GLU A 81 -13.06 -52.48 -10.03
CA GLU A 81 -12.05 -52.60 -8.97
C GLU A 81 -10.95 -53.61 -9.34
N GLU A 82 -11.31 -54.67 -10.07
CA GLU A 82 -10.40 -55.74 -10.49
C GLU A 82 -9.38 -55.27 -11.55
N GLU A 83 -9.67 -54.17 -12.26
CA GLU A 83 -8.80 -53.56 -13.27
C GLU A 83 -7.77 -52.58 -12.68
N ILE A 84 -7.87 -52.23 -11.39
CA ILE A 84 -6.87 -51.39 -10.70
C ILE A 84 -5.65 -52.26 -10.38
N ILE A 85 -4.50 -51.89 -10.96
CA ILE A 85 -3.24 -52.62 -10.81
C ILE A 85 -2.44 -52.07 -9.63
N LYS A 86 -2.33 -50.72 -9.53
CA LYS A 86 -1.50 -50.07 -8.52
C LYS A 86 -1.98 -48.67 -8.27
N ILE A 87 -1.97 -48.25 -6.98
CA ILE A 87 -2.14 -46.88 -6.57
C ILE A 87 -1.11 -46.58 -5.49
N GLU A 88 -0.31 -45.53 -5.66
CA GLU A 88 0.67 -45.12 -4.67
C GLU A 88 0.90 -43.61 -4.70
N SER A 89 1.47 -43.06 -3.61
CA SER A 89 1.92 -41.67 -3.52
C SER A 89 3.23 -41.62 -2.75
N PRO A 90 4.31 -41.10 -3.35
CA PRO A 90 5.59 -40.94 -2.65
C PRO A 90 5.60 -39.81 -1.62
N SER A 91 4.56 -38.97 -1.60
CA SER A 91 4.56 -37.74 -0.80
C SER A 91 3.30 -37.48 0.03
N ALA A 92 2.25 -38.28 -0.17
CA ALA A 92 0.98 -38.21 0.55
C ALA A 92 0.55 -39.62 1.04
N PRO A 93 -0.46 -39.72 1.93
CA PRO A 93 -1.09 -41.00 2.23
C PRO A 93 -1.69 -41.61 0.95
N ASP A 94 -1.38 -42.89 0.69
CA ASP A 94 -1.77 -43.64 -0.50
C ASP A 94 -2.86 -44.68 -0.27
N GLN A 95 -3.47 -44.67 0.91
CA GLN A 95 -4.64 -45.49 1.19
C GLN A 95 -5.76 -45.11 0.24
N TRP A 96 -6.38 -46.09 -0.38
CA TRP A 96 -7.47 -45.83 -1.31
C TRP A 96 -8.69 -46.68 -1.02
N ILE A 97 -9.84 -46.15 -1.38
CA ILE A 97 -11.14 -46.81 -1.27
C ILE A 97 -11.96 -46.49 -2.52
N ILE A 98 -12.81 -47.40 -2.88
CA ILE A 98 -13.85 -47.13 -3.86
C ILE A 98 -15.00 -46.48 -3.13
N TYR A 99 -15.29 -45.23 -3.53
CA TYR A 99 -16.40 -44.50 -2.98
C TYR A 99 -17.59 -44.57 -3.92
N CYS A 100 -18.67 -45.11 -3.40
CA CYS A 100 -19.93 -45.18 -4.08
C CYS A 100 -20.90 -44.19 -3.44
N GLY A 101 -21.15 -43.05 -4.11
CA GLY A 101 -22.13 -42.04 -3.68
C GLY A 101 -23.58 -42.52 -3.91
N PHE A 102 -24.54 -41.57 -3.82
CA PHE A 102 -25.98 -41.83 -4.00
C PHE A 102 -26.37 -42.44 -5.38
N LYS A 103 -25.45 -42.51 -6.34
CA LYS A 103 -25.64 -43.09 -7.68
C LYS A 103 -24.60 -44.16 -7.98
N CYS A 104 -24.61 -45.24 -7.24
CA CYS A 104 -23.89 -46.45 -7.63
C CYS A 104 -24.57 -47.10 -8.83
N ASN A 105 -24.52 -46.47 -9.97
CA ASN A 105 -24.72 -47.18 -11.23
C ASN A 105 -23.35 -47.67 -11.70
N SER A 106 -23.29 -48.89 -12.14
CA SER A 106 -22.12 -49.70 -12.51
C SER A 106 -21.15 -49.10 -13.54
N TYR A 107 -21.18 -47.80 -13.81
CA TYR A 107 -20.45 -47.13 -14.87
C TYR A 107 -19.55 -45.98 -14.43
N GLU A 108 -19.57 -45.58 -13.16
CA GLU A 108 -18.73 -44.48 -12.64
C GLU A 108 -18.13 -44.86 -11.29
N LEU A 109 -16.92 -45.38 -11.32
CA LEU A 109 -16.17 -45.71 -10.13
C LEU A 109 -15.34 -44.52 -9.69
N GLN A 110 -15.57 -44.01 -8.46
CA GLN A 110 -14.74 -42.99 -7.85
C GLN A 110 -13.71 -43.64 -6.95
N ILE A 111 -12.42 -43.46 -7.27
CA ILE A 111 -11.30 -43.88 -6.44
C ILE A 111 -10.94 -42.68 -5.56
N ARG A 112 -11.03 -42.81 -4.23
CA ARG A 112 -10.52 -41.83 -3.28
C ARG A 112 -9.18 -42.29 -2.75
N ILE A 113 -8.14 -41.46 -2.92
CA ILE A 113 -6.77 -41.73 -2.53
C ILE A 113 -6.39 -40.73 -1.43
N GLY A 114 -6.01 -41.22 -0.26
CA GLY A 114 -5.67 -40.42 0.92
C GLY A 114 -6.11 -41.07 2.22
N ASN A 115 -5.95 -40.36 3.33
CA ASN A 115 -6.32 -40.83 4.64
C ASN A 115 -7.42 -39.95 5.25
N PRO A 116 -8.59 -40.52 5.66
CA PRO A 116 -9.69 -39.73 6.22
C PRO A 116 -9.31 -38.98 7.52
N ASP A 117 -8.33 -39.47 8.24
CA ASP A 117 -7.91 -38.89 9.53
C ASP A 117 -6.71 -37.94 9.41
N LYS A 118 -6.08 -37.86 8.21
CA LYS A 118 -4.88 -37.03 8.01
C LYS A 118 -5.12 -36.01 6.90
N LYS A 119 -4.95 -34.74 7.24
CA LYS A 119 -5.01 -33.66 6.27
C LYS A 119 -3.61 -33.32 5.74
N ILE A 120 -3.54 -32.99 4.46
CA ILE A 120 -2.34 -32.59 3.73
C ILE A 120 -2.58 -31.24 3.03
N SER A 121 -1.52 -30.57 2.61
CA SER A 121 -1.55 -29.30 1.86
C SER A 121 -0.26 -29.12 1.07
N GLY A 122 -0.25 -28.28 0.04
CA GLY A 122 0.89 -28.11 -0.87
C GLY A 122 0.96 -29.20 -1.92
N ASN A 123 2.11 -29.41 -2.54
CA ASN A 123 2.30 -30.27 -3.71
C ASN A 123 2.48 -31.73 -3.32
N HIS A 124 1.71 -32.61 -3.98
CA HIS A 124 1.79 -34.05 -3.79
C HIS A 124 1.64 -34.79 -5.11
N ARG A 125 2.40 -35.88 -5.29
CA ARG A 125 2.33 -36.78 -6.45
C ARG A 125 1.46 -37.97 -6.14
N TYR A 126 0.61 -38.34 -7.10
CA TYR A 126 -0.18 -39.58 -7.12
C TYR A 126 0.10 -40.38 -8.38
N GLU A 127 0.28 -41.67 -8.24
CA GLU A 127 0.53 -42.60 -9.33
C GLU A 127 -0.58 -43.68 -9.35
N ILE A 128 -1.27 -43.82 -10.49
CA ILE A 128 -2.42 -44.69 -10.64
C ILE A 128 -2.18 -45.56 -11.89
N ILE A 129 -2.20 -46.87 -11.76
CA ILE A 129 -2.04 -47.82 -12.86
C ILE A 129 -3.27 -48.74 -12.90
N TYR A 130 -3.90 -48.81 -14.05
CA TYR A 130 -5.09 -49.62 -14.26
C TYR A 130 -5.15 -50.18 -15.69
N SER A 131 -5.93 -51.26 -15.94
CA SER A 131 -6.22 -51.77 -17.27
C SER A 131 -7.54 -51.22 -17.79
N LEU A 132 -7.64 -51.01 -19.09
CA LEU A 132 -8.85 -50.49 -19.73
C LEU A 132 -9.10 -51.19 -21.08
N ASP A 133 -10.09 -52.09 -21.13
CA ASP A 133 -10.43 -52.85 -22.34
C ASP A 133 -11.22 -52.01 -23.37
N SER A 134 -11.89 -50.95 -22.95
CA SER A 134 -12.76 -50.12 -23.79
C SER A 134 -12.02 -49.13 -24.71
N LEU A 135 -10.69 -49.00 -24.60
CA LEU A 135 -9.89 -48.03 -25.35
C LEU A 135 -9.85 -48.30 -26.85
N ILE A 136 -9.92 -49.56 -27.23
CA ILE A 136 -9.76 -50.02 -28.63
C ILE A 136 -11.09 -50.46 -29.21
N ASN A 137 -11.49 -49.83 -30.31
CA ASN A 137 -12.60 -50.34 -31.10
C ASN A 137 -12.11 -51.43 -32.03
N LEU A 138 -12.32 -52.69 -31.64
CA LEU A 138 -11.86 -53.86 -32.37
C LEU A 138 -12.44 -53.97 -33.78
N ARG A 139 -13.66 -53.46 -34.06
CA ARG A 139 -14.30 -53.52 -35.38
C ARG A 139 -13.64 -52.62 -36.41
N HIS A 140 -13.11 -51.45 -35.93
CA HIS A 140 -12.53 -50.44 -36.81
C HIS A 140 -11.01 -50.31 -36.64
N SER A 141 -10.41 -51.12 -35.75
CA SER A 141 -8.98 -51.00 -35.38
C SER A 141 -8.56 -49.58 -35.06
N THR A 142 -9.41 -48.86 -34.31
CA THR A 142 -9.15 -47.46 -33.90
C THR A 142 -9.03 -47.34 -32.39
N ILE A 143 -8.11 -46.49 -31.96
CA ILE A 143 -7.96 -46.06 -30.58
C ILE A 143 -8.72 -44.76 -30.42
N ASN A 144 -9.45 -44.63 -29.32
CA ASN A 144 -10.21 -43.44 -28.99
C ASN A 144 -10.13 -43.22 -27.48
N TRP A 145 -9.13 -42.50 -27.06
CA TRP A 145 -8.78 -42.34 -25.66
C TRP A 145 -9.00 -40.88 -25.18
N ASN A 146 -9.91 -40.74 -24.24
CA ASN A 146 -10.02 -39.49 -23.47
C ASN A 146 -8.98 -39.55 -22.34
N ALA A 147 -7.76 -39.14 -22.64
CA ALA A 147 -6.62 -39.25 -21.72
C ALA A 147 -6.76 -38.35 -20.50
N VAL A 148 -7.30 -37.13 -20.69
CA VAL A 148 -7.74 -36.24 -19.61
C VAL A 148 -9.25 -36.07 -19.78
N GLY A 149 -10.01 -36.44 -18.76
CA GLY A 149 -11.45 -36.26 -18.79
C GLY A 149 -11.87 -34.82 -18.45
N THR A 150 -13.08 -34.46 -18.89
CA THR A 150 -13.67 -33.12 -18.62
C THR A 150 -14.25 -32.96 -17.20
N GLY A 151 -14.14 -33.97 -16.36
CA GLY A 151 -14.65 -33.95 -14.98
C GLY A 151 -13.67 -33.39 -13.93
N TRP A 152 -12.55 -32.80 -14.32
CA TRP A 152 -11.64 -32.19 -13.40
C TRP A 152 -12.16 -30.83 -12.93
N ASN A 153 -12.21 -30.61 -11.62
CA ASN A 153 -12.73 -29.39 -11.01
C ASN A 153 -11.69 -28.24 -10.91
N HIS A 154 -10.43 -28.55 -11.21
CA HIS A 154 -9.31 -27.62 -11.09
C HIS A 154 -8.52 -27.58 -12.39
N PRO A 155 -7.87 -26.43 -12.69
CA PRO A 155 -7.05 -26.29 -13.88
C PRO A 155 -5.81 -27.19 -13.83
N ILE A 156 -5.30 -27.52 -15.01
CA ILE A 156 -4.10 -28.35 -15.19
C ILE A 156 -3.07 -27.55 -15.97
N ASP A 157 -1.96 -27.22 -15.34
CA ASP A 157 -0.95 -26.32 -15.93
C ASP A 157 -0.23 -26.99 -17.13
N ARG A 158 0.15 -28.27 -16.99
CA ARG A 158 0.87 -29.00 -18.02
C ARG A 158 0.33 -30.41 -18.17
N VAL A 159 0.09 -30.79 -19.42
CA VAL A 159 -0.39 -32.12 -19.78
C VAL A 159 0.57 -32.76 -20.76
N GLN A 160 1.03 -33.98 -20.46
CA GLN A 160 1.81 -34.81 -21.36
C GLN A 160 1.18 -36.21 -21.45
N ILE A 161 0.79 -36.60 -22.63
CA ILE A 161 0.10 -37.85 -22.88
C ILE A 161 0.87 -38.66 -23.92
N GLN A 162 1.02 -39.96 -23.67
CA GLN A 162 1.72 -40.85 -24.57
C GLN A 162 0.85 -42.06 -24.88
N LEU A 163 0.89 -42.46 -26.12
CA LEU A 163 0.28 -43.71 -26.59
C LEU A 163 1.37 -44.58 -27.19
N VAL A 164 1.62 -45.74 -26.61
CA VAL A 164 2.61 -46.72 -27.11
C VAL A 164 1.95 -48.03 -27.45
N ALA A 165 2.31 -48.58 -28.60
CA ALA A 165 1.69 -49.79 -29.12
C ALA A 165 2.71 -50.61 -29.93
N PRO A 166 2.58 -51.96 -30.01
CA PRO A 166 3.35 -52.82 -30.92
C PRO A 166 2.82 -52.75 -32.37
N PHE A 167 2.07 -51.72 -32.70
CA PHE A 167 1.48 -51.46 -34.01
C PHE A 167 1.85 -50.04 -34.47
N ASN A 168 2.00 -49.84 -35.76
CA ASN A 168 2.12 -48.50 -36.31
C ASN A 168 0.83 -47.71 -36.02
N LEU A 169 0.94 -46.45 -35.65
CA LEU A 169 -0.19 -45.57 -35.30
C LEU A 169 -0.44 -44.61 -36.47
N GLU A 170 -1.54 -44.82 -37.18
CA GLU A 170 -1.89 -44.06 -38.38
C GLU A 170 -2.96 -43.00 -38.06
N ASP A 171 -2.96 -41.92 -38.85
CA ASP A 171 -3.90 -40.79 -38.74
C ASP A 171 -4.05 -40.25 -37.29
N PRO A 172 -2.96 -39.93 -36.61
CA PRO A 172 -3.05 -39.43 -35.22
C PRO A 172 -3.76 -38.10 -35.18
N SER A 173 -4.63 -37.91 -34.19
CA SER A 173 -5.27 -36.63 -33.92
C SER A 173 -5.41 -36.39 -32.42
N CYS A 174 -5.29 -35.14 -32.01
CA CYS A 174 -5.47 -34.67 -30.65
C CYS A 174 -6.48 -33.52 -30.63
N SER A 175 -7.35 -33.51 -29.64
CA SER A 175 -8.29 -32.42 -29.43
C SER A 175 -8.50 -32.15 -27.95
N VAL A 176 -8.60 -30.87 -27.59
CA VAL A 176 -9.05 -30.42 -26.28
C VAL A 176 -10.55 -30.21 -26.33
N ALA A 177 -11.28 -30.85 -25.43
CA ALA A 177 -12.73 -30.69 -25.28
C ALA A 177 -13.00 -29.82 -24.06
N GLY A 178 -13.84 -28.79 -24.20
CA GLY A 178 -14.18 -27.88 -23.11
C GLY A 178 -15.48 -27.14 -23.38
N ILE A 179 -15.81 -26.21 -22.50
CA ILE A 179 -17.05 -25.39 -22.52
C ILE A 179 -17.11 -24.52 -23.80
N TYR A 180 -15.97 -24.11 -24.33
CA TYR A 180 -15.88 -23.22 -25.50
C TYR A 180 -15.79 -23.97 -26.85
N GLY A 181 -15.97 -25.29 -26.83
CA GLY A 181 -15.87 -26.14 -28.00
C GLY A 181 -14.49 -26.79 -28.15
N PRO A 182 -14.35 -27.74 -29.10
CA PRO A 182 -13.08 -28.42 -29.29
C PRO A 182 -12.05 -27.49 -29.94
N SER A 183 -10.82 -27.54 -29.42
CA SER A 183 -9.62 -26.98 -30.03
C SER A 183 -8.61 -28.07 -30.32
N ASP A 184 -7.71 -27.83 -31.29
CA ASP A 184 -6.64 -28.77 -31.59
C ASP A 184 -5.54 -28.69 -30.54
N CYS A 185 -4.93 -29.84 -30.22
CA CYS A 185 -3.70 -29.92 -29.43
C CYS A 185 -2.57 -30.49 -30.29
N GLU A 186 -1.36 -30.32 -29.85
CA GLU A 186 -0.18 -30.77 -30.58
C GLU A 186 0.03 -32.29 -30.33
N VAL A 187 0.10 -33.08 -31.39
CA VAL A 187 0.42 -34.51 -31.31
C VAL A 187 1.53 -34.84 -32.32
N GLU A 188 2.58 -35.48 -31.85
CA GLU A 188 3.76 -35.87 -32.61
C GLU A 188 3.96 -37.39 -32.56
N GLN A 189 4.32 -37.99 -33.69
CA GLN A 189 4.78 -39.37 -33.74
C GLN A 189 6.30 -39.40 -33.61
N ILE A 190 6.79 -39.68 -32.39
CA ILE A 190 8.24 -39.68 -32.09
C ILE A 190 8.94 -40.98 -32.59
N ALA A 191 8.21 -42.05 -32.68
CA ALA A 191 8.69 -43.32 -33.23
C ALA A 191 7.53 -44.14 -33.79
N PRO A 192 7.78 -45.15 -34.67
CA PRO A 192 6.74 -46.10 -35.02
C PRO A 192 6.10 -46.72 -33.77
N GLY A 193 4.78 -46.60 -33.65
CA GLY A 193 4.03 -47.09 -32.47
C GLY A 193 4.12 -46.18 -31.22
N HIS A 194 4.68 -44.97 -31.33
CA HIS A 194 4.77 -44.02 -30.20
C HIS A 194 4.28 -42.62 -30.58
N LEU A 195 3.15 -42.23 -30.03
CA LEU A 195 2.63 -40.86 -30.10
C LEU A 195 2.87 -40.13 -28.80
N LEU A 196 3.25 -38.86 -28.92
CA LEU A 196 3.36 -37.90 -27.82
C LEU A 196 2.41 -36.74 -28.11
N ALA A 197 1.55 -36.43 -27.16
CA ALA A 197 0.74 -35.22 -27.19
C ALA A 197 1.02 -34.37 -25.94
N HIS A 198 1.06 -33.05 -26.10
CA HIS A 198 1.21 -32.13 -25.01
C HIS A 198 0.34 -30.90 -25.20
N THR A 199 -0.10 -30.34 -24.09
CA THR A 199 -0.81 -29.06 -24.04
C THR A 199 -0.61 -28.43 -22.67
N ASP A 200 -0.62 -27.12 -22.64
CA ASP A 200 -0.45 -26.31 -21.42
C ASP A 200 -1.72 -25.52 -21.13
N GLY A 201 -2.03 -25.35 -19.84
CA GLY A 201 -3.08 -24.45 -19.38
C GLY A 201 -4.51 -24.94 -19.67
N LEU A 202 -4.84 -26.19 -19.34
CA LEU A 202 -6.24 -26.65 -19.37
C LEU A 202 -7.01 -25.99 -18.22
N GLU A 203 -8.14 -25.38 -18.55
CA GLU A 203 -9.07 -24.85 -17.54
C GLU A 203 -9.88 -25.99 -16.88
N ALA A 204 -10.53 -25.68 -15.77
CA ALA A 204 -11.43 -26.61 -15.12
C ALA A 204 -12.54 -27.07 -16.10
N SER A 205 -12.82 -28.36 -16.11
CA SER A 205 -13.77 -29.01 -17.02
C SER A 205 -13.32 -29.09 -18.50
N GLU A 206 -12.04 -28.87 -18.77
CA GLU A 206 -11.43 -29.21 -20.06
C GLU A 206 -10.74 -30.55 -20.01
N GLY A 207 -10.67 -31.25 -21.16
CA GLY A 207 -10.08 -32.55 -21.26
C GLY A 207 -9.36 -32.76 -22.59
N VAL A 208 -8.50 -33.79 -22.66
CA VAL A 208 -7.71 -34.10 -23.85
C VAL A 208 -8.08 -35.47 -24.38
N LYS A 209 -8.34 -35.52 -25.67
CA LYS A 209 -8.69 -36.75 -26.41
C LYS A 209 -7.66 -37.02 -27.47
N ILE A 210 -7.16 -38.27 -27.52
CA ILE A 210 -6.27 -38.78 -28.57
C ILE A 210 -6.98 -39.86 -29.37
N GLN A 211 -6.82 -39.81 -30.69
CA GLN A 211 -7.33 -40.81 -31.61
C GLN A 211 -6.23 -41.24 -32.57
N ALA A 212 -6.21 -42.53 -32.89
CA ALA A 212 -5.32 -43.08 -33.90
C ALA A 212 -5.91 -44.38 -34.48
N LYS A 213 -5.44 -44.80 -35.65
CA LYS A 213 -5.74 -46.11 -36.24
C LYS A 213 -4.58 -47.09 -35.98
N LEU A 214 -4.90 -48.33 -35.68
CA LEU A 214 -3.91 -49.40 -35.57
C LEU A 214 -3.55 -49.88 -36.97
N GLY A 215 -2.34 -49.58 -37.39
CA GLY A 215 -1.78 -50.06 -38.65
C GLY A 215 -1.07 -51.38 -38.51
N GLN A 216 0.01 -51.58 -39.27
CA GLN A 216 0.78 -52.80 -39.29
C GLN A 216 1.49 -53.08 -37.97
N GLU A 217 1.57 -54.35 -37.56
CA GLU A 217 2.33 -54.77 -36.38
C GLU A 217 3.85 -54.50 -36.57
N ILE A 218 4.51 -53.89 -35.58
CA ILE A 218 5.94 -53.63 -35.59
C ILE A 218 6.75 -54.56 -34.69
N GLY A 219 6.07 -55.45 -34.00
CA GLY A 219 6.65 -56.57 -33.24
C GLY A 219 7.15 -56.24 -31.84
N THR A 220 7.45 -54.98 -31.52
CA THR A 220 7.90 -54.53 -30.16
C THR A 220 7.24 -53.23 -29.79
N THR A 221 6.76 -53.12 -28.54
CA THR A 221 6.24 -51.87 -28.00
C THR A 221 7.41 -50.92 -27.69
N PRO A 222 7.38 -49.69 -28.21
CA PRO A 222 8.40 -48.67 -27.87
C PRO A 222 8.39 -48.33 -26.38
N SER A 223 9.53 -47.93 -25.84
CA SER A 223 9.58 -47.37 -24.48
C SER A 223 8.99 -45.97 -24.46
N PHE A 224 8.24 -45.64 -23.41
CA PHE A 224 7.69 -44.31 -23.20
C PHE A 224 8.68 -43.39 -22.46
N ILE A 225 8.46 -42.07 -22.55
CA ILE A 225 9.22 -41.05 -21.84
C ILE A 225 8.74 -41.03 -20.38
N ALA A 226 9.66 -41.14 -19.44
CA ALA A 226 9.34 -41.12 -18.02
C ALA A 226 8.65 -39.80 -17.57
N PRO A 227 7.83 -39.82 -16.51
CA PRO A 227 7.23 -38.63 -15.97
C PRO A 227 8.29 -37.65 -15.48
N PRO A 228 7.99 -36.33 -15.41
CA PRO A 228 8.89 -35.35 -14.86
C PRO A 228 9.24 -35.66 -13.38
N SER A 229 10.34 -35.12 -12.89
CA SER A 229 10.71 -35.27 -11.46
C SER A 229 9.59 -34.79 -10.54
N ALA A 230 9.36 -35.53 -9.44
CA ALA A 230 8.32 -35.18 -8.48
C ALA A 230 8.53 -33.76 -7.93
N PRO A 231 7.46 -32.95 -7.76
CA PRO A 231 7.56 -31.65 -7.14
C PRO A 231 8.03 -31.79 -5.67
N ARG A 232 8.64 -30.75 -5.14
CA ARG A 232 8.97 -30.73 -3.71
C ARG A 232 7.67 -30.71 -2.92
N SER A 233 7.48 -31.71 -2.05
CA SER A 233 6.31 -31.76 -1.18
C SER A 233 6.38 -30.67 -0.09
N GLY A 234 5.28 -29.99 0.15
CA GLY A 234 5.11 -29.04 1.25
C GLY A 234 4.90 -27.60 0.80
N ARG A 235 4.63 -26.74 1.78
CA ARG A 235 4.39 -25.29 1.55
C ARG A 235 5.65 -24.61 1.05
N ASP A 236 5.50 -23.89 -0.02
CA ASP A 236 6.58 -23.02 -0.50
C ASP A 236 6.62 -21.73 0.34
N LEU A 237 7.65 -21.61 1.19
CA LEU A 237 7.90 -20.44 2.02
C LEU A 237 8.50 -19.26 1.23
N THR A 238 8.79 -19.43 -0.05
CA THR A 238 9.42 -18.41 -0.89
C THR A 238 8.56 -17.15 -0.99
N PHE A 239 7.23 -17.27 -1.02
CA PHE A 239 6.31 -16.12 -1.03
C PHE A 239 6.49 -15.19 0.17
N ILE A 240 6.62 -15.76 1.37
CA ILE A 240 6.81 -14.97 2.59
C ILE A 240 8.15 -14.26 2.53
N LEU A 241 9.21 -14.96 2.09
CA LEU A 241 10.54 -14.37 1.94
C LEU A 241 10.56 -13.25 0.90
N VAL A 242 9.92 -13.44 -0.25
CA VAL A 242 9.79 -12.42 -1.30
C VAL A 242 9.03 -11.20 -0.79
N GLY A 243 7.94 -11.39 -0.06
CA GLY A 243 7.19 -10.29 0.58
C GLY A 243 8.06 -9.49 1.56
N ILE A 244 8.82 -10.17 2.42
CA ILE A 244 9.74 -9.52 3.37
C ILE A 244 10.83 -8.73 2.62
N LEU A 245 11.43 -9.31 1.58
CA LEU A 245 12.46 -8.65 0.77
C LEU A 245 11.92 -7.44 0.02
N ALA A 246 10.71 -7.52 -0.51
CA ALA A 246 10.05 -6.39 -1.17
C ALA A 246 9.79 -5.24 -0.18
N ILE A 247 9.28 -5.52 1.02
CA ILE A 247 9.11 -4.51 2.08
C ILE A 247 10.46 -3.89 2.46
N ALA A 248 11.48 -4.71 2.66
CA ALA A 248 12.83 -4.22 2.98
C ALA A 248 13.38 -3.31 1.87
N ALA A 249 13.21 -3.67 0.60
CA ALA A 249 13.63 -2.88 -0.55
C ALA A 249 12.91 -1.51 -0.61
N VAL A 250 11.59 -1.46 -0.38
CA VAL A 250 10.82 -0.20 -0.28
C VAL A 250 11.35 0.68 0.86
N LEU A 251 11.60 0.10 2.03
CA LEU A 251 12.13 0.85 3.19
C LEU A 251 13.55 1.38 2.93
N ILE A 252 14.41 0.60 2.29
CA ILE A 252 15.77 1.02 1.91
C ILE A 252 15.70 2.18 0.92
N GLY A 253 14.89 2.07 -0.14
CA GLY A 253 14.69 3.14 -1.11
C GLY A 253 14.17 4.43 -0.47
N GLY A 254 13.18 4.31 0.41
CA GLY A 254 12.64 5.42 1.20
C GLY A 254 13.70 6.07 2.11
N PHE A 255 14.49 5.26 2.81
CA PHE A 255 15.56 5.75 3.68
C PHE A 255 16.64 6.52 2.91
N VAL A 256 17.11 5.96 1.79
CA VAL A 256 18.13 6.60 0.93
C VAL A 256 17.60 7.93 0.39
N ALA A 257 16.37 7.94 -0.13
CA ALA A 257 15.75 9.17 -0.64
C ALA A 257 15.62 10.25 0.44
N VAL A 258 15.19 9.89 1.64
CA VAL A 258 15.13 10.83 2.79
C VAL A 258 16.52 11.39 3.14
N ARG A 259 17.56 10.57 3.09
CA ARG A 259 18.95 11.04 3.33
C ARG A 259 19.38 12.05 2.27
N ILE A 260 19.06 11.78 1.01
CA ILE A 260 19.37 12.68 -0.11
C ILE A 260 18.56 13.98 0.03
N LEU A 261 17.25 13.91 0.31
CA LEU A 261 16.41 15.09 0.50
C LEU A 261 16.92 15.97 1.64
N ARG A 262 17.29 15.38 2.78
CA ARG A 262 17.90 16.12 3.90
C ARG A 262 19.25 16.77 3.53
N PHE A 263 20.06 16.10 2.72
CA PHE A 263 21.33 16.67 2.27
C PHE A 263 21.09 17.87 1.33
N LEU A 264 20.13 17.74 0.40
CA LEU A 264 19.78 18.78 -0.56
C LEU A 264 19.00 19.94 0.09
N GLY A 265 18.22 19.65 1.14
CA GLY A 265 17.38 20.59 1.88
C GLY A 265 18.07 21.29 3.05
N ARG A 266 19.41 21.35 3.08
CA ARG A 266 20.15 22.12 4.08
C ARG A 266 20.05 23.61 3.78
N ASP A 267 19.82 24.40 4.84
CA ASP A 267 19.72 25.85 4.75
C ASP A 267 21.05 26.50 4.39
N LYS A 268 20.99 27.65 3.74
CA LYS A 268 22.16 28.45 3.40
C LYS A 268 22.42 29.45 4.52
N VAL A 269 23.62 29.44 5.05
CA VAL A 269 24.10 30.35 6.10
C VAL A 269 25.27 31.15 5.57
N ARG A 270 25.35 32.41 5.93
CA ARG A 270 26.54 33.22 5.65
C ARG A 270 27.73 32.74 6.46
N SER A 271 28.89 32.66 5.80
CA SER A 271 30.15 32.24 6.42
C SER A 271 30.67 33.37 7.36
N GLY A 272 31.20 32.97 8.51
CA GLY A 272 31.75 33.90 9.51
C GLY A 272 31.36 33.52 10.92
N SER A 273 31.24 34.53 11.80
CA SER A 273 30.77 34.35 13.18
C SER A 273 29.26 34.19 13.26
N ALA A 274 28.72 33.89 14.46
CA ALA A 274 27.28 33.87 14.70
C ALA A 274 26.63 35.24 14.41
N VAL A 275 27.38 36.33 14.63
CA VAL A 275 26.94 37.69 14.31
C VAL A 275 26.85 37.91 12.80
N ASP A 276 27.85 37.42 12.03
CA ASP A 276 27.84 37.55 10.58
C ASP A 276 26.71 36.73 9.97
N ALA A 277 26.41 35.54 10.53
CA ALA A 277 25.29 34.68 10.09
C ALA A 277 23.94 35.37 10.21
N VAL A 278 23.79 36.32 11.17
CA VAL A 278 22.55 37.06 11.49
C VAL A 278 22.48 38.43 10.81
N PHE A 279 23.57 39.23 10.90
CA PHE A 279 23.53 40.65 10.60
C PHE A 279 24.36 41.07 9.37
N ALA A 280 25.16 40.16 8.77
CA ALA A 280 25.92 40.57 7.60
C ALA A 280 24.98 40.88 6.40
N GLU A 281 25.18 42.03 5.78
CA GLU A 281 24.47 42.49 4.60
C GLU A 281 25.27 42.16 3.32
N GLY A 282 24.56 41.98 2.18
CA GLY A 282 25.15 41.81 0.89
C GLY A 282 25.52 40.37 0.50
N GLU A 283 26.21 40.21 -0.66
CA GLU A 283 26.68 38.92 -1.18
C GLU A 283 27.98 38.53 -0.47
N GLY A 284 27.92 37.44 0.30
CA GLY A 284 29.07 36.84 0.98
C GLY A 284 29.14 35.35 0.73
N GLU A 285 30.27 34.73 1.10
CA GLU A 285 30.37 33.26 1.06
C GLU A 285 29.31 32.61 1.94
N THR A 286 28.69 31.55 1.43
CA THR A 286 27.65 30.81 2.16
C THR A 286 28.01 29.35 2.26
N PHE A 287 27.68 28.73 3.39
CA PHE A 287 27.76 27.29 3.57
C PHE A 287 26.37 26.69 3.85
N ARG A 288 26.25 25.38 3.72
CA ARG A 288 24.99 24.67 4.02
C ARG A 288 25.05 24.08 5.42
N ALA A 289 24.10 24.44 6.25
CA ALA A 289 23.96 23.97 7.61
C ALA A 289 22.69 23.11 7.77
N ASP A 290 22.79 22.08 8.59
CA ASP A 290 21.61 21.39 9.09
C ASP A 290 21.10 22.06 10.38
N THR A 291 19.92 21.63 10.83
CA THR A 291 19.25 22.20 12.02
C THR A 291 20.11 22.11 13.29
N GLY A 292 21.00 21.10 13.39
CA GLY A 292 21.92 20.94 14.53
C GLY A 292 22.94 22.07 14.55
N LYS A 293 23.62 22.31 13.43
CA LYS A 293 24.60 23.41 13.29
C LYS A 293 23.95 24.77 13.43
N LEU A 294 22.71 24.94 12.91
CA LEU A 294 21.96 26.19 13.10
C LEU A 294 21.68 26.46 14.57
N SER A 295 21.31 25.43 15.33
CA SER A 295 21.01 25.59 16.76
C SER A 295 22.21 26.00 17.61
N GLU A 296 23.45 25.71 17.16
CA GLU A 296 24.69 26.16 17.80
C GLU A 296 24.98 27.65 17.57
N LEU A 297 24.45 28.22 16.48
CA LEU A 297 24.58 29.66 16.16
C LEU A 297 23.54 30.52 16.86
N VAL A 298 22.53 29.93 17.48
CA VAL A 298 21.44 30.66 18.13
C VAL A 298 21.91 31.25 19.45
N THR A 299 21.85 32.58 19.54
CA THR A 299 22.05 33.33 20.79
C THR A 299 20.69 33.71 21.37
N LEU A 300 20.61 33.80 22.71
CA LEU A 300 19.37 34.22 23.39
C LEU A 300 19.06 35.67 23.01
N SER A 301 17.82 35.94 22.58
CA SER A 301 17.32 37.29 22.30
C SER A 301 16.15 37.60 23.21
N PHE A 302 16.15 38.78 23.81
CA PHE A 302 15.09 39.26 24.72
C PHE A 302 14.00 40.08 24.00
N SER A 303 14.18 40.35 22.72
CA SER A 303 13.21 41.01 21.84
C SER A 303 13.05 40.27 20.54
N PRO A 304 11.87 40.35 19.90
CA PRO A 304 11.69 39.80 18.56
C PRO A 304 12.54 40.54 17.53
N PRO A 305 12.87 39.94 16.37
CA PRO A 305 13.58 40.65 15.32
C PRO A 305 12.71 41.71 14.67
N ASP A 306 13.36 42.81 14.23
CA ASP A 306 12.71 43.89 13.50
C ASP A 306 12.31 43.46 12.08
N GLY A 307 11.28 44.07 11.52
CA GLY A 307 10.90 43.94 10.12
C GLY A 307 10.10 42.67 9.77
N ILE A 308 9.76 41.86 10.75
CA ILE A 308 8.91 40.66 10.58
C ILE A 308 7.83 40.61 11.68
N SER A 309 6.60 40.28 11.32
CA SER A 309 5.51 40.16 12.27
C SER A 309 5.52 38.80 12.99
N ALA A 310 4.80 38.68 14.12
CA ALA A 310 4.79 37.47 14.92
C ALA A 310 4.33 36.22 14.12
N HIS A 311 3.20 36.32 13.41
CA HIS A 311 2.70 35.22 12.57
C HIS A 311 3.68 34.84 11.46
N GLN A 312 4.36 35.81 10.84
CA GLN A 312 5.37 35.54 9.82
C GLN A 312 6.61 34.87 10.41
N GLY A 313 7.02 35.32 11.62
CA GLY A 313 8.11 34.70 12.36
C GLY A 313 7.82 33.23 12.71
N GLY A 314 6.61 32.93 13.15
CA GLY A 314 6.18 31.55 13.38
C GLY A 314 6.22 30.69 12.13
N ILE A 315 5.74 31.21 10.99
CA ILE A 315 5.82 30.51 9.70
C ILE A 315 7.27 30.26 9.29
N LEU A 316 8.17 31.25 9.51
CA LEU A 316 9.59 31.11 9.20
C LEU A 316 10.26 30.05 10.08
N LEU A 317 9.86 29.94 11.34
CA LEU A 317 10.38 28.95 12.27
C LEU A 317 9.93 27.52 11.89
N GLU A 318 8.66 27.35 11.58
CA GLU A 318 8.01 26.04 11.41
C GLU A 318 7.91 25.55 9.95
N GLU A 319 8.19 26.40 8.98
CA GLU A 319 8.13 26.13 7.53
C GLU A 319 6.73 25.74 7.03
N ALA A 320 5.70 26.16 7.73
CA ALA A 320 4.31 25.88 7.38
C ALA A 320 3.37 26.90 8.04
N VAL A 321 2.22 27.14 7.43
CA VAL A 321 1.12 27.88 8.06
C VAL A 321 0.37 26.95 9.00
N THR A 322 0.17 27.38 10.27
CA THR A 322 -0.56 26.62 11.29
C THR A 322 -1.68 27.46 11.90
N GLU A 323 -2.54 26.84 12.70
CA GLU A 323 -3.60 27.57 13.42
C GLU A 323 -3.04 28.62 14.39
N ASP A 324 -1.89 28.34 15.02
CA ASP A 324 -1.22 29.27 15.92
C ASP A 324 -0.76 30.53 15.18
N HIS A 325 -0.27 30.40 13.94
CA HIS A 325 0.11 31.53 13.10
C HIS A 325 -1.10 32.36 12.69
N LYS A 326 -2.21 31.74 12.31
CA LYS A 326 -3.45 32.43 11.97
C LYS A 326 -4.05 33.12 13.19
N THR A 327 -3.99 32.50 14.37
CA THR A 327 -4.41 33.08 15.63
C THR A 327 -3.54 34.29 16.00
N SER A 328 -2.22 34.18 15.87
CA SER A 328 -1.31 35.30 16.08
C SER A 328 -1.58 36.45 15.14
N TRP A 329 -1.87 36.20 13.85
CA TRP A 329 -2.30 37.21 12.90
C TRP A 329 -3.54 37.98 13.39
N LEU A 330 -4.54 37.25 13.91
CA LEU A 330 -5.75 37.86 14.47
C LEU A 330 -5.44 38.76 15.67
N LEU A 331 -4.55 38.33 16.57
CA LEU A 331 -4.09 39.10 17.71
C LEU A 331 -3.37 40.37 17.27
N GLU A 332 -2.54 40.31 16.24
CA GLU A 332 -1.87 41.49 15.68
C GLU A 332 -2.87 42.49 15.06
N ARG A 333 -3.99 42.00 14.46
CA ARG A 333 -5.08 42.91 14.00
C ARG A 333 -5.77 43.61 15.18
N ALA A 334 -5.83 42.93 16.33
CA ALA A 334 -6.35 43.57 17.54
C ALA A 334 -5.36 44.58 18.14
N ILE A 335 -4.05 44.30 18.12
CA ILE A 335 -3.00 45.24 18.54
C ILE A 335 -2.98 46.48 17.66
N SER A 336 -3.16 46.33 16.35
CA SER A 336 -3.25 47.44 15.40
C SER A 336 -4.56 48.24 15.51
N GLY A 337 -5.52 47.79 16.33
CA GLY A 337 -6.81 48.42 16.51
C GLY A 337 -7.81 48.22 15.38
N GLU A 338 -7.53 47.32 14.43
CA GLU A 338 -8.44 46.98 13.33
C GLU A 338 -9.68 46.23 13.80
N ILE A 339 -9.50 45.42 14.83
CA ILE A 339 -10.57 44.67 15.51
C ILE A 339 -10.44 44.88 17.02
N GLU A 340 -11.52 44.62 17.74
CA GLU A 340 -11.53 44.56 19.20
C GLU A 340 -11.96 43.16 19.65
N LEU A 341 -11.26 42.67 20.67
CA LEU A 341 -11.52 41.38 21.31
C LEU A 341 -12.34 41.65 22.58
N THR A 342 -13.60 41.18 22.64
CA THR A 342 -14.49 41.34 23.77
C THR A 342 -15.12 40.03 24.20
N GLU A 343 -15.70 40.01 25.39
CA GLU A 343 -16.44 38.88 25.92
C GLU A 343 -17.83 39.36 26.33
N GLU A 344 -18.89 38.71 25.77
CA GLU A 344 -20.27 39.01 26.13
C GLU A 344 -20.96 37.67 26.49
N ASN A 345 -21.60 37.59 27.65
CA ASN A 345 -22.28 36.38 28.12
C ASN A 345 -21.42 35.11 28.11
N ASN A 346 -20.14 35.24 28.46
CA ASN A 346 -19.17 34.14 28.44
C ASN A 346 -18.78 33.63 27.04
N ASN A 347 -19.20 34.34 25.97
CA ASN A 347 -18.82 34.06 24.60
C ASN A 347 -17.82 35.11 24.11
N ARG A 348 -16.78 34.66 23.40
CA ARG A 348 -15.77 35.54 22.82
C ARG A 348 -16.27 36.12 21.52
N ILE A 349 -16.12 37.43 21.38
CA ILE A 349 -16.63 38.21 20.27
C ILE A 349 -15.51 38.98 19.60
N LEU A 350 -15.47 38.94 18.29
CA LEU A 350 -14.67 39.82 17.45
C LEU A 350 -15.54 41.00 17.03
N VAL A 351 -15.06 42.21 17.28
CA VAL A 351 -15.77 43.46 16.89
C VAL A 351 -14.98 44.14 15.78
N ASP A 352 -15.61 44.43 14.66
CA ASP A 352 -15.01 45.19 13.57
C ASP A 352 -15.02 46.69 13.89
N LYS A 353 -13.82 47.31 13.91
CA LYS A 353 -13.66 48.77 14.12
C LYS A 353 -13.75 49.55 12.81
N PHE A 354 -13.59 48.92 11.67
CA PHE A 354 -13.59 49.57 10.36
C PHE A 354 -14.49 48.85 9.35
N PRO A 355 -15.81 48.93 9.46
CA PRO A 355 -16.76 48.18 8.65
C PRO A 355 -16.69 48.49 7.14
N GLN A 356 -16.14 49.67 6.77
CA GLN A 356 -15.92 50.09 5.37
C GLN A 356 -14.45 49.88 4.97
N ARG A 357 -14.03 48.61 4.82
CA ARG A 357 -12.66 48.26 4.42
C ARG A 357 -12.61 47.68 3.01
N SER A 358 -11.44 47.75 2.42
CA SER A 358 -11.17 47.09 1.15
C SER A 358 -11.37 45.55 1.22
N PRO A 359 -11.73 44.89 0.12
CA PRO A 359 -11.87 43.41 0.10
C PRO A 359 -10.60 42.73 0.62
N GLY A 360 -10.74 41.86 1.61
CA GLY A 360 -9.63 41.15 2.25
C GLY A 360 -10.13 40.06 3.20
N VAL A 361 -9.25 39.53 4.04
CA VAL A 361 -9.59 38.47 5.01
C VAL A 361 -10.66 38.96 6.00
N LEU A 362 -10.43 40.13 6.65
CA LEU A 362 -11.37 40.66 7.65
C LEU A 362 -12.73 41.01 7.04
N SER A 363 -12.79 41.56 5.82
CA SER A 363 -14.07 41.79 5.14
C SER A 363 -14.84 40.51 4.82
N THR A 364 -14.14 39.40 4.59
CA THR A 364 -14.76 38.09 4.39
C THR A 364 -15.26 37.53 5.73
N ILE A 365 -14.49 37.64 6.81
CA ILE A 365 -14.89 37.16 8.15
C ILE A 365 -16.15 37.90 8.65
N PHE A 366 -16.20 39.19 8.49
CA PHE A 366 -17.31 39.99 9.03
C PHE A 366 -18.54 40.09 8.12
N GLU A 367 -18.41 39.97 6.79
CA GLU A 367 -19.54 40.05 5.82
C GLU A 367 -20.51 41.20 6.15
N GLU A 368 -20.01 42.46 6.35
CA GLU A 368 -20.76 43.65 6.76
C GLU A 368 -21.34 43.60 8.20
N ARG A 369 -21.14 42.52 8.94
CA ARG A 369 -21.50 42.41 10.37
C ARG A 369 -20.50 43.18 11.22
N LYS A 370 -20.97 43.81 12.28
CA LYS A 370 -20.06 44.47 13.25
C LYS A 370 -19.44 43.49 14.25
N LYS A 371 -20.06 42.34 14.47
CA LYS A 371 -19.65 41.37 15.47
C LYS A 371 -19.69 39.97 14.91
N VAL A 372 -18.72 39.14 15.30
CA VAL A 372 -18.66 37.71 15.05
C VAL A 372 -18.41 37.00 16.38
N GLU A 373 -19.30 36.10 16.74
CA GLU A 373 -19.20 35.28 17.95
C GLU A 373 -18.38 34.03 17.65
N LEU A 374 -17.42 33.72 18.53
CA LEU A 374 -16.59 32.51 18.43
C LEU A 374 -17.20 31.37 19.28
N GLY A 375 -16.96 30.12 18.88
CA GLY A 375 -17.40 28.95 19.63
C GLY A 375 -18.49 28.14 18.93
N GLY A 376 -19.11 28.68 17.87
CA GLY A 376 -20.08 27.98 17.02
C GLY A 376 -19.74 28.15 15.53
N TYR A 377 -20.06 27.17 14.69
CA TYR A 377 -19.72 27.23 13.26
C TYR A 377 -20.27 28.49 12.58
N ASP A 378 -19.39 29.24 11.95
CA ASP A 378 -19.72 30.42 11.14
C ASP A 378 -19.09 30.28 9.75
N LYS A 379 -19.92 30.27 8.71
CA LYS A 379 -19.47 30.05 7.33
C LYS A 379 -18.57 31.17 6.80
N ALA A 380 -18.87 32.42 7.14
CA ALA A 380 -18.08 33.57 6.70
C ALA A 380 -16.72 33.58 7.37
N PHE A 381 -16.69 33.31 8.68
CA PHE A 381 -15.45 33.12 9.42
C PHE A 381 -14.61 31.98 8.79
N ALA A 382 -15.19 30.80 8.55
CA ALA A 382 -14.50 29.68 7.94
C ALA A 382 -13.91 30.02 6.55
N SER A 383 -14.67 30.74 5.72
CA SER A 383 -14.21 31.21 4.40
C SER A 383 -13.06 32.22 4.52
N GLY A 384 -13.17 33.19 5.43
CA GLY A 384 -12.12 34.17 5.70
C GLY A 384 -10.86 33.52 6.27
N TRP A 385 -11.03 32.50 7.13
CA TRP A 385 -9.94 31.75 7.74
C TRP A 385 -9.16 30.89 6.73
N THR A 386 -9.86 30.33 5.73
CA THR A 386 -9.24 29.65 4.59
C THR A 386 -8.50 30.63 3.68
N LYS A 387 -9.11 31.79 3.40
CA LYS A 387 -8.46 32.86 2.64
C LYS A 387 -7.20 33.37 3.32
N LEU A 388 -7.20 33.49 4.65
CA LEU A 388 -6.01 33.86 5.43
C LEU A 388 -4.88 32.84 5.22
N GLU A 389 -5.20 31.54 5.24
CA GLU A 389 -4.22 30.48 5.00
C GLU A 389 -3.60 30.61 3.60
N ASP A 390 -4.42 30.84 2.57
CA ASP A 390 -3.95 31.06 1.20
C ASP A 390 -3.08 32.32 1.05
N ASP A 391 -3.46 33.42 1.72
CA ASP A 391 -2.70 34.68 1.72
C ASP A 391 -1.34 34.50 2.41
N LEU A 392 -1.29 33.79 3.55
CA LEU A 392 -0.06 33.49 4.27
C LEU A 392 0.86 32.53 3.50
N ASP A 393 0.29 31.52 2.86
CA ASP A 393 1.02 30.62 1.96
C ASP A 393 1.60 31.36 0.75
N THR A 394 0.86 32.33 0.24
CA THR A 394 1.31 33.18 -0.87
C THR A 394 2.44 34.11 -0.41
N TRP A 395 2.30 34.74 0.76
CA TRP A 395 3.38 35.51 1.38
C TRP A 395 4.65 34.67 1.55
N MET A 396 4.54 33.46 2.11
CA MET A 396 5.66 32.53 2.27
C MET A 396 6.40 32.30 0.95
N LYS A 397 5.66 32.10 -0.15
CA LYS A 397 6.23 31.85 -1.49
C LYS A 397 6.88 33.08 -2.13
N GLN A 398 6.45 34.29 -1.75
CA GLN A 398 6.89 35.57 -2.36
C GLN A 398 7.93 36.31 -1.51
N SER A 399 8.11 35.97 -0.24
CA SER A 399 8.92 36.70 0.74
C SER A 399 10.43 36.69 0.48
N ASN A 400 10.93 35.94 -0.49
CA ASN A 400 12.37 35.72 -0.76
C ASN A 400 13.16 35.09 0.41
N LEU A 401 12.49 34.73 1.51
CA LEU A 401 13.12 34.07 2.66
C LEU A 401 13.38 32.58 2.41
N TRP A 402 12.76 32.02 1.36
CA TRP A 402 12.93 30.62 0.91
C TRP A 402 13.19 30.52 -0.59
N SER A 403 13.87 29.45 -0.97
CA SER A 403 14.04 29.02 -2.35
C SER A 403 13.23 27.73 -2.61
N PHE A 404 12.13 27.82 -3.37
CA PHE A 404 11.25 26.72 -3.71
C PHE A 404 11.54 26.08 -5.08
N ALA A 405 12.57 26.54 -5.80
CA ALA A 405 12.81 26.16 -7.20
C ALA A 405 12.91 24.64 -7.42
N LYS A 406 13.49 23.90 -6.48
CA LYS A 406 13.66 22.44 -6.58
C LYS A 406 12.42 21.66 -6.14
N THR A 407 11.62 22.20 -5.22
CA THR A 407 10.45 21.51 -4.65
C THR A 407 9.38 21.26 -5.70
N LYS A 408 9.06 22.27 -6.52
CA LYS A 408 8.02 22.17 -7.55
C LYS A 408 8.39 21.19 -8.66
N ALA A 409 9.63 21.22 -9.15
CA ALA A 409 10.09 20.36 -10.25
C ALA A 409 10.11 18.87 -9.82
N ILE A 410 10.60 18.58 -8.62
CA ILE A 410 10.75 17.21 -8.12
C ILE A 410 9.40 16.61 -7.73
N SER A 411 8.52 17.35 -7.05
CA SER A 411 7.22 16.81 -6.65
C SER A 411 6.31 16.53 -7.86
N TRP A 412 6.38 17.35 -8.91
CA TRP A 412 5.57 17.17 -10.11
C TRP A 412 5.96 15.91 -10.91
N LEU A 413 7.24 15.54 -10.92
CA LEU A 413 7.76 14.34 -11.61
C LEU A 413 7.67 13.08 -10.73
N ALA A 414 7.90 13.20 -9.44
CA ALA A 414 7.99 12.07 -8.52
C ALA A 414 6.67 11.29 -8.38
N ILE A 415 5.53 11.97 -8.36
CA ILE A 415 4.20 11.35 -8.21
C ILE A 415 3.87 10.43 -9.39
N PRO A 416 3.83 10.90 -10.65
CA PRO A 416 3.47 10.05 -11.78
C PRO A 416 4.49 8.91 -11.99
N VAL A 417 5.78 9.18 -11.80
CA VAL A 417 6.83 8.15 -11.91
C VAL A 417 6.66 7.07 -10.85
N SER A 418 6.38 7.43 -9.59
CA SER A 418 6.14 6.46 -8.51
C SER A 418 4.91 5.61 -8.76
N VAL A 419 3.83 6.20 -9.29
CA VAL A 419 2.60 5.48 -9.63
C VAL A 419 2.85 4.50 -10.77
N LEU A 420 3.52 4.92 -11.85
CA LEU A 420 3.83 4.05 -13.00
C LEU A 420 4.72 2.87 -12.59
N ILE A 421 5.75 3.12 -11.77
CA ILE A 421 6.61 2.06 -11.25
C ILE A 421 5.82 1.13 -10.32
N GLY A 422 4.96 1.66 -9.47
CA GLY A 422 4.10 0.87 -8.58
C GLY A 422 3.15 -0.05 -9.35
N LEU A 423 2.52 0.45 -10.41
CA LEU A 423 1.67 -0.35 -11.30
C LEU A 423 2.48 -1.43 -12.05
N TRP A 424 3.67 -1.11 -12.52
CA TRP A 424 4.54 -2.06 -13.21
C TRP A 424 5.04 -3.16 -12.25
N VAL A 425 5.47 -2.81 -11.03
CA VAL A 425 5.84 -3.78 -9.99
C VAL A 425 4.65 -4.67 -9.62
N GLY A 426 3.47 -4.10 -9.43
CA GLY A 426 2.24 -4.85 -9.16
C GLY A 426 1.90 -5.84 -10.25
N TYR A 427 1.94 -5.40 -11.51
CA TYR A 427 1.69 -6.26 -12.68
C TYR A 427 2.69 -7.43 -12.78
N ASN A 428 3.98 -7.15 -12.65
CA ASN A 428 5.01 -8.20 -12.70
C ASN A 428 4.94 -9.14 -11.49
N SER A 429 4.55 -8.67 -10.31
CA SER A 429 4.38 -9.53 -9.12
C SER A 429 3.21 -10.51 -9.28
N ILE A 430 2.17 -10.13 -10.03
CA ILE A 430 1.01 -11.00 -10.32
C ILE A 430 1.39 -12.09 -11.35
N ASN A 431 2.22 -11.73 -12.33
CA ASN A 431 2.57 -12.61 -13.45
C ASN A 431 3.87 -13.40 -13.25
N ALA A 432 4.67 -13.08 -12.22
CA ALA A 432 5.91 -13.81 -11.96
C ALA A 432 5.59 -15.20 -11.42
N SER A 433 5.78 -16.22 -12.26
CA SER A 433 6.09 -17.55 -11.78
C SER A 433 7.37 -17.46 -10.95
N LEU A 434 7.34 -17.99 -9.74
CA LEU A 434 8.29 -17.82 -8.63
C LEU A 434 9.77 -18.21 -8.87
N GLU A 435 10.16 -18.49 -10.10
CA GLU A 435 11.49 -19.02 -10.39
C GLU A 435 12.61 -17.97 -10.41
N ILE A 436 12.30 -16.68 -10.49
CA ILE A 436 13.33 -15.64 -10.59
C ILE A 436 12.94 -14.46 -9.70
N LEU A 437 13.65 -14.31 -8.57
CA LEU A 437 13.74 -13.06 -7.84
C LEU A 437 14.50 -12.08 -8.76
N ASP A 438 13.77 -11.51 -9.71
CA ASP A 438 14.37 -10.69 -10.73
C ASP A 438 14.96 -9.43 -10.05
N VAL A 439 16.23 -9.18 -10.28
CA VAL A 439 16.93 -7.98 -9.80
C VAL A 439 16.12 -6.72 -10.14
N TRP A 440 15.38 -6.75 -11.23
CA TRP A 440 14.49 -5.68 -11.67
C TRP A 440 13.30 -5.44 -10.72
N VAL A 441 12.73 -6.48 -10.12
CA VAL A 441 11.64 -6.35 -9.12
C VAL A 441 12.17 -5.67 -7.86
N ILE A 442 13.34 -6.05 -7.38
CA ILE A 442 13.97 -5.42 -6.21
C ILE A 442 14.33 -3.97 -6.50
N LEU A 443 14.94 -3.69 -7.66
CA LEU A 443 15.29 -2.33 -8.08
C LEU A 443 14.03 -1.44 -8.18
N SER A 444 12.96 -1.96 -8.77
CA SER A 444 11.68 -1.27 -8.87
C SER A 444 11.06 -0.98 -7.52
N ALA A 445 11.13 -1.92 -6.57
CA ALA A 445 10.67 -1.72 -5.20
C ALA A 445 11.47 -0.61 -4.47
N ILE A 446 12.79 -0.55 -4.68
CA ILE A 446 13.65 0.53 -4.14
C ILE A 446 13.24 1.88 -4.73
N ILE A 447 13.06 1.98 -6.05
CA ILE A 447 12.65 3.22 -6.74
C ILE A 447 11.25 3.65 -6.29
N PHE A 448 10.32 2.70 -6.13
CA PHE A 448 8.98 2.96 -5.62
C PHE A 448 9.02 3.53 -4.19
N GLY A 449 9.82 2.93 -3.30
CA GLY A 449 10.03 3.43 -1.94
C GLY A 449 10.64 4.84 -1.92
N ALA A 450 11.59 5.11 -2.81
CA ALA A 450 12.17 6.44 -2.99
C ALA A 450 11.12 7.47 -3.46
N GLY A 451 10.26 7.11 -4.41
CA GLY A 451 9.17 7.95 -4.89
C GLY A 451 8.17 8.32 -3.78
N ILE A 452 7.77 7.33 -2.98
CA ILE A 452 6.91 7.56 -1.82
C ILE A 452 7.57 8.54 -0.83
N ALA A 453 8.85 8.35 -0.52
CA ALA A 453 9.57 9.25 0.37
C ALA A 453 9.60 10.68 -0.16
N VAL A 454 9.79 10.88 -1.47
CA VAL A 454 9.74 12.20 -2.10
C VAL A 454 8.35 12.80 -1.98
N CYS A 455 7.26 12.06 -2.22
CA CYS A 455 5.89 12.56 -2.06
C CYS A 455 5.63 13.10 -0.65
N PHE A 456 6.07 12.40 0.39
CA PHE A 456 5.83 12.80 1.78
C PHE A 456 6.83 13.82 2.32
N ARG A 457 8.00 13.98 1.71
CA ARG A 457 9.10 14.80 2.22
C ARG A 457 9.68 15.83 1.25
N ALA A 458 9.04 16.04 0.09
CA ALA A 458 9.47 17.08 -0.86
C ALA A 458 9.54 18.49 -0.24
N TRP A 459 8.76 18.75 0.81
CA TRP A 459 8.79 20.01 1.56
C TRP A 459 10.16 20.28 2.20
N GLU A 460 10.99 19.27 2.49
CA GLU A 460 12.37 19.47 2.99
C GLU A 460 13.30 20.13 1.95
N LEU A 461 12.89 20.22 0.68
CA LEU A 461 13.63 20.93 -0.37
C LEU A 461 13.36 22.43 -0.40
N ALA A 462 12.41 22.94 0.40
CA ALA A 462 12.26 24.35 0.66
C ALA A 462 13.44 24.80 1.55
N VAL A 463 14.44 25.42 0.94
CA VAL A 463 15.68 25.84 1.60
C VAL A 463 15.59 27.33 1.94
N ARG A 464 15.87 27.70 3.18
CA ARG A 464 15.97 29.12 3.55
C ARG A 464 17.13 29.80 2.83
N THR A 465 16.90 31.03 2.41
CA THR A 465 17.96 31.91 1.91
C THR A 465 18.87 32.34 3.07
N PRO A 466 20.05 32.89 2.84
CA PRO A 466 20.89 33.41 3.93
C PRO A 466 20.19 34.44 4.82
N GLU A 467 19.34 35.27 4.24
CA GLU A 467 18.52 36.24 4.96
C GLU A 467 17.45 35.56 5.81
N GLY A 468 16.70 34.62 5.22
CA GLY A 468 15.71 33.83 5.97
C GLY A 468 16.34 33.00 7.09
N THR A 469 17.58 32.51 6.91
CA THR A 469 18.30 31.80 7.97
C THR A 469 18.75 32.72 9.09
N GLY A 470 19.21 33.93 8.76
CA GLY A 470 19.57 34.97 9.76
C GLY A 470 18.38 35.35 10.64
N LEU A 471 17.22 35.60 10.03
CA LEU A 471 15.98 35.87 10.77
C LEU A 471 15.55 34.64 11.60
N TRP A 472 15.67 33.43 11.07
CA TRP A 472 15.35 32.21 11.80
C TRP A 472 16.18 32.07 13.09
N ILE A 473 17.49 32.40 13.04
CA ILE A 473 18.38 32.34 14.20
C ILE A 473 17.90 33.33 15.29
N GLN A 474 17.51 34.55 14.90
CA GLN A 474 17.00 35.57 15.84
C GLN A 474 15.67 35.14 16.47
N ILE A 475 14.72 34.63 15.63
CA ILE A 475 13.41 34.16 16.09
C ILE A 475 13.56 33.00 17.05
N GLU A 476 14.43 32.02 16.75
CA GLU A 476 14.70 30.89 17.63
C GLU A 476 15.34 31.37 18.96
N GLY A 477 16.19 32.38 18.92
CA GLY A 477 16.73 33.02 20.12
C GLY A 477 15.63 33.65 21.00
N PHE A 478 14.67 34.33 20.39
CA PHE A 478 13.54 34.90 21.11
C PHE A 478 12.55 33.82 21.58
N ARG A 479 12.33 32.76 20.80
CA ARG A 479 11.53 31.58 21.21
C ARG A 479 12.13 30.94 22.47
N ARG A 480 13.46 30.78 22.54
CA ARG A 480 14.14 30.25 23.73
C ARG A 480 13.90 31.13 24.96
N PHE A 481 13.96 32.44 24.81
CA PHE A 481 13.60 33.36 25.88
C PHE A 481 12.15 33.11 26.34
N LEU A 482 11.17 33.07 25.43
CA LEU A 482 9.77 32.82 25.80
C LEU A 482 9.58 31.45 26.46
N SER A 483 10.30 30.41 26.02
CA SER A 483 10.23 29.06 26.58
C SER A 483 10.77 28.96 28.01
N GLU A 484 11.63 29.89 28.42
CA GLU A 484 12.24 29.97 29.75
C GLU A 484 11.66 31.13 30.59
N SER A 485 10.63 31.81 30.08
CA SER A 485 10.07 33.00 30.75
C SER A 485 9.45 32.66 32.10
N GLU A 486 9.66 33.55 33.04
CA GLU A 486 9.14 33.57 34.42
C GLU A 486 8.31 34.86 34.63
N ALA A 487 7.63 35.00 35.78
CA ALA A 487 6.76 36.13 36.11
C ALA A 487 7.44 37.48 35.89
N GLN A 488 8.70 37.62 36.30
CA GLN A 488 9.48 38.88 36.13
C GLN A 488 9.64 39.29 34.67
N HIS A 489 9.68 38.36 33.73
CA HIS A 489 9.80 38.70 32.30
C HIS A 489 8.48 39.22 31.74
N VAL A 490 7.35 38.70 32.23
CA VAL A 490 6.02 39.15 31.85
C VAL A 490 5.75 40.54 32.43
N GLU A 491 6.14 40.76 33.67
CA GLU A 491 6.05 42.09 34.35
C GLU A 491 6.89 43.13 33.61
N ALA A 492 8.14 42.80 33.28
CA ALA A 492 8.99 43.71 32.51
C ALA A 492 8.45 44.01 31.10
N ALA A 493 7.76 43.05 30.47
CA ALA A 493 7.10 43.27 29.19
C ALA A 493 5.88 44.21 29.35
N ALA A 494 5.11 44.04 30.43
CA ALA A 494 3.97 44.91 30.74
C ALA A 494 4.42 46.35 31.01
N GLU A 495 5.44 46.54 31.85
CA GLU A 495 6.01 47.85 32.16
C GLU A 495 6.50 48.63 30.91
N LYS A 496 6.98 47.90 29.91
CA LYS A 496 7.43 48.45 28.63
C LYS A 496 6.32 48.60 27.58
N GLY A 497 5.07 48.18 27.88
CA GLY A 497 3.96 48.17 26.93
C GLY A 497 4.09 47.13 25.83
N LEU A 498 4.92 46.09 26.02
CA LEU A 498 5.21 45.03 25.04
C LEU A 498 4.43 43.74 25.32
N LEU A 499 3.59 43.70 26.35
CA LEU A 499 2.90 42.50 26.79
C LEU A 499 2.04 41.89 25.69
N ARG A 500 1.26 42.70 24.97
CA ARG A 500 0.38 42.23 23.87
C ARG A 500 1.20 41.67 22.71
N GLU A 501 2.27 42.36 22.34
CA GLU A 501 3.18 41.94 21.27
C GLU A 501 3.84 40.57 21.61
N TYR A 502 4.43 40.46 22.82
CA TYR A 502 5.07 39.22 23.27
C TYR A 502 4.08 38.08 23.41
N THR A 503 2.82 38.36 23.77
CA THR A 503 1.75 37.37 23.80
C THR A 503 1.43 36.86 22.39
N ALA A 504 1.33 37.73 21.38
CA ALA A 504 1.13 37.34 19.98
C ALA A 504 2.30 36.49 19.46
N TRP A 505 3.53 36.87 19.81
CA TRP A 505 4.71 36.06 19.51
C TRP A 505 4.71 34.71 20.24
N ALA A 506 4.32 34.67 21.52
CA ALA A 506 4.23 33.38 22.25
C ALA A 506 3.23 32.42 21.62
N VAL A 507 2.11 32.92 21.09
CA VAL A 507 1.15 32.14 20.32
C VAL A 507 1.79 31.63 19.02
N ALA A 508 2.39 32.54 18.23
CA ALA A 508 2.99 32.20 16.95
C ALA A 508 4.13 31.16 17.05
N LEU A 509 4.89 31.21 18.14
CA LEU A 509 6.06 30.36 18.36
C LEU A 509 5.73 29.08 19.16
N GLY A 510 4.43 28.83 19.49
CA GLY A 510 3.99 27.65 20.24
C GLY A 510 4.41 27.63 21.70
N GLU A 511 4.77 28.79 22.30
CA GLU A 511 5.20 28.92 23.70
C GLU A 511 4.10 29.53 24.60
N VAL A 512 2.86 29.56 24.09
CA VAL A 512 1.70 30.14 24.79
C VAL A 512 1.48 29.56 26.18
N ASP A 513 1.64 28.24 26.36
CA ASP A 513 1.45 27.59 27.66
C ASP A 513 2.51 28.00 28.69
N ARG A 514 3.74 28.23 28.26
CA ARG A 514 4.80 28.71 29.13
C ARG A 514 4.56 30.17 29.52
N TRP A 515 4.28 31.03 28.52
CA TRP A 515 3.96 32.43 28.72
C TRP A 515 2.74 32.63 29.62
N LYS A 516 1.68 31.83 29.42
CA LYS A 516 0.49 31.79 30.29
C LYS A 516 0.81 31.44 31.74
N ARG A 517 1.70 30.44 31.95
CA ARG A 517 2.12 30.10 33.34
C ARG A 517 2.89 31.24 33.99
N ALA A 518 3.83 31.85 33.29
CA ALA A 518 4.57 33.00 33.78
C ALA A 518 3.64 34.19 34.10
N PHE A 519 2.66 34.47 33.23
CA PHE A 519 1.63 35.48 33.44
C PHE A 519 0.81 35.23 34.71
N ARG A 520 0.34 34.00 34.92
CA ARG A 520 -0.44 33.62 36.12
C ARG A 520 0.36 33.68 37.42
N GLN A 521 1.66 33.58 37.36
CA GLN A 521 2.57 33.66 38.49
C GLN A 521 2.98 35.08 38.83
N SER A 522 2.58 36.09 38.03
CA SER A 522 2.88 37.50 38.26
C SER A 522 1.91 38.08 39.29
N PRO A 523 2.37 38.51 40.47
CA PRO A 523 1.52 39.17 41.45
C PRO A 523 1.01 40.54 40.98
N GLN A 524 1.79 41.22 40.12
CA GLN A 524 1.45 42.57 39.63
C GLN A 524 0.30 42.56 38.63
N LEU A 525 0.13 41.46 37.87
CA LEU A 525 -0.89 41.36 36.83
C LEU A 525 -2.12 40.55 37.25
N THR A 526 -2.08 39.87 38.40
CA THR A 526 -3.15 38.99 38.90
C THR A 526 -3.73 39.45 40.24
N SER A 527 -3.29 40.59 40.81
CA SER A 527 -3.85 41.12 42.06
C SER A 527 -5.25 41.69 41.83
N ASP A 528 -6.16 41.48 42.79
CA ASP A 528 -7.56 41.95 42.73
C ASP A 528 -7.72 43.49 42.68
N ASP A 529 -6.65 44.21 42.96
CA ASP A 529 -6.61 45.72 42.93
C ASP A 529 -6.26 46.28 41.55
N VAL A 530 -5.87 45.45 40.59
CA VAL A 530 -5.64 45.90 39.20
C VAL A 530 -6.99 45.98 38.51
N ASP A 531 -7.46 47.20 38.23
CA ASP A 531 -8.55 47.45 37.30
C ASP A 531 -8.25 46.62 36.04
N TYR A 532 -9.16 45.67 35.69
CA TYR A 532 -8.92 44.69 34.63
C TYR A 532 -8.47 45.40 33.36
N SER A 533 -7.13 45.50 33.21
CA SER A 533 -6.55 46.24 32.11
C SER A 533 -6.89 45.53 30.81
N GLU A 534 -7.04 46.32 29.74
CA GLU A 534 -7.23 45.74 28.38
C GLU A 534 -6.17 44.68 28.05
N ASP A 535 -4.99 44.76 28.66
CA ASP A 535 -3.88 43.83 28.51
C ASP A 535 -4.18 42.45 29.12
N TYR A 536 -4.88 42.42 30.27
CA TYR A 536 -5.34 41.18 30.90
C TYR A 536 -6.36 40.46 30.02
N TYR A 537 -7.34 41.21 29.51
CA TYR A 537 -8.35 40.63 28.61
C TYR A 537 -7.73 40.12 27.31
N PHE A 538 -6.81 40.88 26.73
CA PHE A 538 -6.08 40.45 25.53
C PHE A 538 -5.30 39.16 25.77
N ALA A 539 -4.53 39.07 26.86
CA ALA A 539 -3.78 37.87 27.21
C ALA A 539 -4.70 36.68 27.51
N SER A 540 -5.79 36.91 28.28
CA SER A 540 -6.79 35.91 28.57
C SER A 540 -7.45 35.38 27.30
N TYR A 541 -7.79 36.27 26.37
CA TYR A 541 -8.33 35.89 25.05
C TYR A 541 -7.35 35.03 24.27
N ALA A 542 -6.08 35.46 24.15
CA ALA A 542 -5.03 34.72 23.44
C ALA A 542 -4.82 33.32 24.00
N PHE A 543 -4.91 33.15 25.32
CA PHE A 543 -4.70 31.87 26.00
C PHE A 543 -5.82 30.84 25.80
N HIS A 544 -7.01 31.24 25.37
CA HIS A 544 -8.18 30.38 25.29
C HIS A 544 -8.83 30.33 23.88
N SER A 545 -8.40 31.21 22.97
CA SER A 545 -9.04 31.35 21.65
C SER A 545 -8.89 30.16 20.71
N GLY A 546 -7.87 29.33 20.90
CA GLY A 546 -7.58 28.22 19.96
C GLY A 546 -8.71 27.18 19.83
N SER A 547 -9.44 26.88 20.93
CA SER A 547 -10.58 25.95 20.88
C SER A 547 -11.79 26.56 20.18
N ASP A 548 -12.06 27.85 20.45
CA ASP A 548 -13.24 28.54 19.98
C ASP A 548 -13.10 28.90 18.49
N ILE A 549 -11.91 29.28 18.05
CA ILE A 549 -11.58 29.46 16.63
C ILE A 549 -11.82 28.16 15.86
N ARG A 550 -11.36 27.03 16.40
CA ARG A 550 -11.53 25.71 15.76
C ARG A 550 -13.01 25.33 15.64
N SER A 551 -13.83 25.56 16.69
CA SER A 551 -15.26 25.26 16.63
C SER A 551 -16.04 26.21 15.71
N THR A 552 -15.53 27.43 15.51
CA THR A 552 -16.11 28.39 14.56
C THR A 552 -15.76 28.06 13.11
N GLN A 553 -14.63 27.43 12.87
CA GLN A 553 -14.15 27.05 11.53
C GLN A 553 -14.83 25.78 11.00
N TYR A 554 -15.07 24.77 11.85
CA TYR A 554 -15.51 23.46 11.41
C TYR A 554 -16.98 23.19 11.75
N ALA A 555 -17.77 22.83 10.73
CA ALA A 555 -19.14 22.36 10.94
C ALA A 555 -19.15 21.04 11.73
N PRO A 556 -20.13 20.85 12.64
CA PRO A 556 -20.26 19.58 13.34
C PRO A 556 -20.53 18.45 12.34
N SER A 557 -19.73 17.37 12.41
CA SER A 557 -19.86 16.21 11.52
C SER A 557 -21.15 15.45 11.83
N SER A 558 -22.10 15.42 10.88
CA SER A 558 -23.24 14.51 10.93
C SER A 558 -22.78 13.11 10.53
N SER A 559 -22.78 12.17 11.48
CA SER A 559 -22.52 10.75 11.22
C SER A 559 -23.71 10.13 10.51
N SER A 560 -23.63 9.92 9.20
CA SER A 560 -24.54 9.04 8.46
C SER A 560 -23.88 7.67 8.25
N SER A 561 -24.41 6.66 8.95
CA SER A 561 -24.11 5.25 8.71
C SER A 561 -24.91 4.77 7.49
N SER A 562 -24.23 4.34 6.44
CA SER A 562 -24.82 3.62 5.32
C SER A 562 -24.29 2.19 5.27
N ASP A 563 -25.19 1.28 5.62
CA ASP A 563 -25.09 -0.17 5.44
C ASP A 563 -25.40 -0.52 3.99
N SER A 564 -24.53 -1.28 3.30
CA SER A 564 -24.86 -1.87 2.00
C SER A 564 -24.34 -3.30 1.91
N GLY A 565 -25.28 -4.25 2.04
CA GLY A 565 -25.08 -5.67 1.79
C GLY A 565 -25.16 -6.00 0.30
N TRP A 566 -24.30 -6.92 -0.14
CA TRP A 566 -24.39 -7.55 -1.46
C TRP A 566 -24.41 -9.07 -1.32
N SER A 567 -25.48 -9.68 -1.85
CA SER A 567 -25.63 -11.12 -2.06
C SER A 567 -25.87 -11.37 -3.55
N GLY A 568 -25.17 -12.34 -4.15
CA GLY A 568 -25.44 -12.77 -5.52
C GLY A 568 -24.90 -14.17 -5.77
N GLY A 569 -25.79 -15.16 -5.92
CA GLY A 569 -25.46 -16.51 -6.30
C GLY A 569 -25.79 -16.75 -7.76
N PHE A 570 -25.01 -17.62 -8.43
CA PHE A 570 -25.35 -18.21 -9.73
C PHE A 570 -25.04 -19.69 -9.76
N GLY A 571 -26.05 -20.46 -10.14
CA GLY A 571 -25.94 -21.86 -10.51
C GLY A 571 -26.04 -22.00 -12.03
N GLY A 572 -25.41 -23.00 -12.63
CA GLY A 572 -25.53 -23.36 -14.04
C GLY A 572 -25.15 -24.80 -14.29
N GLY A 573 -26.06 -25.52 -14.97
CA GLY A 573 -26.16 -26.93 -15.13
C GLY A 573 -25.38 -27.51 -16.31
N GLY A 574 -25.30 -28.84 -16.32
CA GLY A 574 -24.44 -29.68 -17.11
C GLY A 574 -24.96 -30.11 -18.48
N GLY A 575 -24.07 -30.73 -19.27
CA GLY A 575 -24.32 -31.44 -20.51
C GLY A 575 -23.40 -32.64 -20.61
N GLY A 576 -23.98 -33.81 -20.78
CA GLY A 576 -23.28 -35.10 -20.79
C GLY A 576 -22.69 -35.45 -22.13
N GLY A 577 -21.51 -36.08 -22.13
CA GLY A 577 -20.87 -36.81 -23.24
C GLY A 577 -19.94 -37.85 -22.67
N GLY A 578 -20.03 -39.10 -23.16
CA GLY A 578 -19.39 -40.25 -22.56
C GLY A 578 -17.88 -40.30 -22.66
N GLY A 579 -17.25 -40.82 -21.63
CA GLY A 579 -15.92 -41.36 -21.62
C GLY A 579 -14.77 -40.42 -21.30
N GLY A 580 -14.80 -39.75 -20.21
CA GLY A 580 -13.66 -39.03 -19.67
C GLY A 580 -13.93 -38.72 -18.23
N GLY A 581 -13.34 -39.48 -17.33
CA GLY A 581 -13.46 -39.27 -15.93
C GLY A 581 -12.88 -37.93 -15.52
N GLY A 582 -13.09 -37.57 -14.30
CA GLY A 582 -12.57 -36.36 -13.67
C GLY A 582 -11.90 -36.69 -12.36
N GLY A 583 -11.58 -35.66 -11.64
CA GLY A 583 -11.00 -35.76 -10.31
C GLY A 583 -11.00 -34.46 -9.59
N GLY A 584 -10.60 -34.47 -8.36
CA GLY A 584 -10.50 -33.29 -7.51
C GLY A 584 -9.99 -33.64 -6.13
N SER A 585 -10.08 -32.73 -5.20
CA SER A 585 -9.71 -32.94 -3.81
C SER A 585 -10.91 -33.32 -2.93
N TRP A 586 -10.67 -33.95 -1.78
CA TRP A 586 -11.70 -34.31 -0.81
C TRP A 586 -11.28 -34.14 0.65
#